data_96fd1b5b7cd2da7f02a6cf4f89ca2851
#
_entry.id   96fd1b5b7cd2da7f02a6cf4f89ca2851
#
_cell.length_a   1.000
_cell.length_b   1.000
_cell.length_c   1.000
_cell.angle_alpha   90.00
_cell.angle_beta   90.00
_cell.angle_gamma   90.00
#
_symmetry.space_group_name_H-M   'P 1'
#
loop_
_entity.id
_entity.type
_entity.pdbx_description
1 polymer ?
#
loop_
_entity_poly.entity_id
_entity_poly.type
_entity_poly.pdbx_seq_one_letter_code
_entity_poly.pdbx_strand_id
1 'polypeptide(L)'
;MKKVALDLHDFSVMNNRMDLLLKIKEHFPDFKVSLFAIPYDYQFEMKPEARIFRDKSLALIKENLDWMQIIPHGLTHMPREMENCDYYTFRDLVMPSIEERFNADGLPFEKGFCAPQWLWNKKVVKALDEAGWWGATDRNQPDMLRTKRNYTYTHSLDEPFYRSTEDTLLLHGHIDGVSANDLDLCFLNLMKLRDVEWHFVTDFVK
;
A
#
# COMPACT_ATOMS: atom_id res chain seq x y z
N MET A 1 -6.11 16.61 18.48
CA MET A 1 -6.04 16.15 17.07
C MET A 1 -5.62 14.70 17.08
N LYS A 2 -6.33 13.81 16.41
CA LYS A 2 -5.97 12.39 16.26
C LYS A 2 -4.93 12.22 15.16
N LYS A 3 -3.93 11.40 15.37
CA LYS A 3 -3.00 11.00 14.31
C LYS A 3 -3.64 9.91 13.46
N VAL A 4 -3.64 10.09 12.15
CA VAL A 4 -4.24 9.12 11.22
C VAL A 4 -3.22 8.78 10.14
N ALA A 5 -2.98 7.49 9.91
CA ALA A 5 -2.32 7.01 8.71
C ALA A 5 -3.29 6.08 7.97
N LEU A 6 -3.35 6.22 6.66
CA LEU A 6 -4.16 5.37 5.78
C LEU A 6 -3.23 4.60 4.87
N ASP A 7 -3.35 3.27 4.91
CA ASP A 7 -2.80 2.40 3.88
C ASP A 7 -3.91 1.91 2.94
N LEU A 8 -3.63 1.93 1.65
CA LEU A 8 -4.52 1.39 0.63
C LEU A 8 -3.75 0.37 -0.21
N HIS A 9 -4.25 -0.85 -0.22
CA HIS A 9 -3.68 -1.96 -0.97
C HIS A 9 -4.22 -2.03 -2.40
N ASP A 10 -3.60 -2.88 -3.20
CA ASP A 10 -3.98 -3.18 -4.60
C ASP A 10 -3.94 -1.96 -5.53
N PHE A 11 -3.19 -0.93 -5.11
CA PHE A 11 -2.90 0.20 -5.99
C PHE A 11 -2.01 -0.25 -7.15
N SER A 12 -2.29 0.24 -8.34
CA SER A 12 -1.36 0.16 -9.47
C SER A 12 -1.50 1.40 -10.34
N VAL A 13 -0.54 1.61 -11.26
CA VAL A 13 -0.66 2.71 -12.23
C VAL A 13 -1.94 2.60 -13.05
N MET A 14 -2.43 1.38 -13.25
CA MET A 14 -3.64 1.09 -14.04
C MET A 14 -4.92 1.06 -13.21
N ASN A 15 -4.84 0.78 -11.92
CA ASN A 15 -5.95 0.75 -10.97
C ASN A 15 -5.60 1.64 -9.77
N ASN A 16 -5.92 2.91 -9.83
CA ASN A 16 -5.38 3.89 -8.89
C ASN A 16 -6.42 4.74 -8.14
N ARG A 17 -7.68 4.79 -8.60
CA ARG A 17 -8.78 5.58 -8.01
C ARG A 17 -8.36 7.01 -7.63
N MET A 18 -7.51 7.62 -8.44
CA MET A 18 -7.11 9.02 -8.25
C MET A 18 -8.30 9.97 -8.16
N ASP A 19 -9.42 9.63 -8.79
CA ASP A 19 -10.68 10.38 -8.70
C ASP A 19 -11.20 10.50 -7.26
N LEU A 20 -11.09 9.46 -6.44
CA LEU A 20 -11.47 9.47 -5.03
C LEU A 20 -10.38 10.06 -4.14
N LEU A 21 -9.12 9.71 -4.38
CA LEU A 21 -7.99 10.23 -3.61
C LEU A 21 -7.92 11.75 -3.69
N LEU A 22 -8.13 12.35 -4.87
CA LEU A 22 -8.19 13.80 -5.03
C LEU A 22 -9.36 14.44 -4.29
N LYS A 23 -10.54 13.80 -4.25
CA LYS A 23 -11.68 14.28 -3.44
C LYS A 23 -11.38 14.24 -1.94
N ILE A 24 -10.65 13.22 -1.47
CA ILE A 24 -10.21 13.16 -0.06
C ILE A 24 -9.22 14.29 0.21
N LYS A 25 -8.26 14.51 -0.70
CA LYS A 25 -7.27 15.59 -0.61
C LYS A 25 -7.91 16.98 -0.60
N GLU A 26 -8.95 17.18 -1.41
CA GLU A 26 -9.73 18.43 -1.41
C GLU A 26 -10.44 18.65 -0.07
N HIS A 27 -11.00 17.60 0.53
CA HIS A 27 -11.69 17.66 1.82
C HIS A 27 -10.73 17.83 3.00
N PHE A 28 -9.56 17.18 2.95
CA PHE A 28 -8.50 17.27 3.95
C PHE A 28 -7.21 17.82 3.31
N PRO A 29 -6.95 19.13 3.37
CA PRO A 29 -5.80 19.73 2.69
C PRO A 29 -4.43 19.17 3.13
N ASP A 30 -4.32 18.64 4.35
CA ASP A 30 -3.14 17.98 4.91
C ASP A 30 -3.11 16.45 4.70
N PHE A 31 -4.08 15.91 3.92
CA PHE A 31 -4.19 14.46 3.64
C PHE A 31 -2.89 13.87 3.13
N LYS A 32 -2.53 12.74 3.70
CA LYS A 32 -1.45 11.85 3.28
C LYS A 32 -1.94 10.42 3.21
N VAL A 33 -1.44 9.65 2.25
CA VAL A 33 -1.79 8.24 2.07
C VAL A 33 -0.58 7.42 1.66
N SER A 34 -0.50 6.19 2.16
CA SER A 34 0.50 5.22 1.75
C SER A 34 -0.16 4.15 0.88
N LEU A 35 0.31 4.05 -0.36
CA LEU A 35 -0.26 3.21 -1.41
C LEU A 35 0.62 1.96 -1.55
N PHE A 36 0.08 0.81 -1.18
CA PHE A 36 0.72 -0.48 -1.39
C PHE A 36 0.49 -0.89 -2.84
N ALA A 37 1.54 -0.71 -3.65
CA ALA A 37 1.48 -0.72 -5.10
C ALA A 37 2.00 -2.01 -5.71
N ILE A 38 1.25 -2.56 -6.66
CA ILE A 38 1.59 -3.72 -7.47
C ILE A 38 2.55 -3.27 -8.58
N PRO A 39 3.81 -3.74 -8.62
CA PRO A 39 4.77 -3.33 -9.64
C PRO A 39 4.37 -3.73 -11.06
N TYR A 40 3.90 -4.96 -11.24
CA TYR A 40 3.50 -5.51 -12.54
C TYR A 40 2.04 -5.96 -12.52
N ASP A 41 1.15 -5.08 -12.93
CA ASP A 41 -0.29 -5.36 -13.01
C ASP A 41 -0.65 -5.93 -14.38
N TYR A 42 -0.31 -7.21 -14.60
CA TYR A 42 -0.51 -7.88 -15.88
C TYR A 42 -1.96 -7.93 -16.36
N GLN A 43 -2.93 -7.88 -15.44
CA GLN A 43 -4.35 -7.93 -15.82
C GLN A 43 -4.74 -6.73 -16.69
N PHE A 44 -4.10 -5.60 -16.48
CA PHE A 44 -4.35 -4.36 -17.20
C PHE A 44 -3.31 -4.08 -18.29
N GLU A 45 -2.05 -4.45 -18.10
CA GLU A 45 -0.96 -4.12 -19.01
C GLU A 45 -1.05 -4.85 -20.37
N MET A 46 -1.76 -5.97 -20.46
CA MET A 46 -1.93 -6.75 -21.68
C MET A 46 -2.93 -6.14 -22.69
N LYS A 47 -3.60 -5.05 -22.37
CA LYS A 47 -4.60 -4.41 -23.26
C LYS A 47 -3.90 -3.42 -24.19
N PRO A 48 -4.25 -3.38 -25.50
CA PRO A 48 -3.62 -2.47 -26.46
C PRO A 48 -3.69 -0.99 -26.07
N GLU A 49 -4.81 -0.58 -25.48
CA GLU A 49 -5.03 0.80 -25.04
C GLU A 49 -4.31 1.13 -23.71
N ALA A 50 -3.78 0.11 -23.05
CA ALA A 50 -3.17 0.23 -21.72
C ALA A 50 -2.05 1.25 -21.67
N ARG A 51 -1.23 1.35 -22.73
CA ARG A 51 -0.07 2.23 -22.77
C ARG A 51 -0.45 3.71 -22.65
N ILE A 52 -1.43 4.17 -23.43
CA ILE A 52 -1.88 5.58 -23.41
C ILE A 52 -2.50 5.92 -22.06
N PHE A 53 -3.32 5.02 -21.54
CA PHE A 53 -3.93 5.20 -20.23
C PHE A 53 -2.88 5.22 -19.13
N ARG A 54 -1.91 4.29 -19.19
CA ARG A 54 -0.80 4.19 -18.25
C ARG A 54 0.03 5.47 -18.17
N ASP A 55 0.42 6.03 -19.31
CA ASP A 55 1.23 7.25 -19.35
C ASP A 55 0.49 8.44 -18.70
N LYS A 56 -0.81 8.57 -18.94
CA LYS A 56 -1.65 9.60 -18.31
C LYS A 56 -1.79 9.39 -16.80
N SER A 57 -2.06 8.16 -16.38
CA SER A 57 -2.17 7.83 -14.96
C SER A 57 -0.84 8.06 -14.23
N LEU A 58 0.26 7.67 -14.84
CA LEU A 58 1.60 7.85 -14.29
C LEU A 58 1.94 9.33 -14.13
N ALA A 59 1.60 10.18 -15.11
CA ALA A 59 1.78 11.62 -15.01
C ALA A 59 0.97 12.19 -13.81
N LEU A 60 -0.31 11.82 -13.71
CA LEU A 60 -1.17 12.28 -12.62
C LEU A 60 -0.66 11.81 -11.23
N ILE A 61 -0.18 10.58 -11.11
CA ILE A 61 0.41 10.07 -9.87
C ILE A 61 1.65 10.91 -9.51
N LYS A 62 2.54 11.16 -10.47
CA LYS A 62 3.77 11.94 -10.25
C LYS A 62 3.51 13.37 -9.77
N GLU A 63 2.46 14.00 -10.27
CA GLU A 63 2.05 15.35 -9.86
C GLU A 63 1.55 15.41 -8.39
N ASN A 64 1.32 14.27 -7.75
CA ASN A 64 0.71 14.17 -6.44
C ASN A 64 1.57 13.42 -5.39
N LEU A 65 2.85 13.15 -5.69
CA LEU A 65 3.75 12.40 -4.80
C LEU A 65 4.13 13.14 -3.50
N ASP A 66 3.80 14.42 -3.37
CA ASP A 66 4.03 15.18 -2.14
C ASP A 66 3.13 14.73 -0.97
N TRP A 67 1.99 14.10 -1.26
CA TRP A 67 1.05 13.57 -0.28
C TRP A 67 0.73 12.08 -0.47
N MET A 68 1.34 11.43 -1.45
CA MET A 68 1.23 9.98 -1.70
C MET A 68 2.59 9.32 -1.53
N GLN A 69 2.64 8.22 -0.78
CA GLN A 69 3.82 7.39 -0.59
C GLN A 69 3.60 6.03 -1.26
N ILE A 70 4.54 5.59 -2.07
CA ILE A 70 4.46 4.30 -2.77
C ILE A 70 5.25 3.24 -1.99
N ILE A 71 4.63 2.09 -1.77
CA ILE A 71 5.22 0.95 -1.05
C ILE A 71 4.95 -0.32 -1.86
N PRO A 72 5.92 -1.19 -2.11
CA PRO A 72 5.72 -2.43 -2.85
C PRO A 72 4.68 -3.38 -2.24
N HIS A 73 3.79 -3.91 -3.09
CA HIS A 73 2.78 -4.91 -2.75
C HIS A 73 2.90 -6.16 -3.63
N GLY A 74 3.72 -7.10 -3.19
CA GLY A 74 4.10 -8.24 -4.03
C GLY A 74 4.93 -7.82 -5.24
N LEU A 75 4.96 -8.67 -6.25
CA LEU A 75 5.54 -8.39 -7.57
C LEU A 75 4.45 -8.26 -8.64
N THR A 76 3.54 -9.23 -8.69
CA THR A 76 2.48 -9.34 -9.70
C THR A 76 1.09 -9.45 -9.09
N HIS A 77 1.02 -9.52 -7.78
CA HIS A 77 -0.20 -9.75 -7.00
C HIS A 77 -0.89 -11.10 -7.32
N MET A 78 -0.13 -12.08 -7.81
CA MET A 78 -0.68 -13.42 -7.97
C MET A 78 -0.99 -14.06 -6.60
N PRO A 79 -2.09 -14.81 -6.47
CA PRO A 79 -2.42 -15.44 -5.21
C PRO A 79 -1.26 -16.28 -4.67
N ARG A 80 -0.90 -16.07 -3.39
CA ARG A 80 0.12 -16.81 -2.65
C ARG A 80 1.54 -16.72 -3.23
N GLU A 81 1.84 -15.71 -4.06
CA GLU A 81 3.15 -15.61 -4.75
C GLU A 81 4.34 -15.58 -3.79
N MET A 82 4.17 -15.05 -2.56
CA MET A 82 5.24 -14.96 -1.56
C MET A 82 5.24 -16.12 -0.55
N GLU A 83 4.19 -16.93 -0.48
CA GLU A 83 4.08 -18.01 0.48
C GLU A 83 5.12 -19.12 0.27
N ASN A 84 5.40 -19.43 -0.99
CA ASN A 84 6.36 -20.46 -1.36
C ASN A 84 7.66 -19.89 -1.96
N CYS A 85 7.85 -18.58 -1.96
CA CYS A 85 9.04 -17.93 -2.47
C CYS A 85 10.26 -18.31 -1.62
N ASP A 86 11.33 -18.78 -2.25
CA ASP A 86 12.56 -19.05 -1.53
C ASP A 86 13.40 -17.77 -1.32
N TYR A 87 14.36 -17.85 -0.40
CA TYR A 87 15.19 -16.72 -0.01
C TYR A 87 15.96 -16.08 -1.18
N TYR A 88 16.59 -16.90 -2.02
CA TYR A 88 17.43 -16.39 -3.12
C TYR A 88 16.58 -15.81 -4.24
N THR A 89 15.47 -16.47 -4.59
CA THR A 89 14.51 -15.93 -5.56
C THR A 89 13.95 -14.58 -5.10
N PHE A 90 13.59 -14.44 -3.84
CA PHE A 90 13.09 -13.18 -3.33
C PHE A 90 14.16 -12.08 -3.33
N ARG A 91 15.36 -12.37 -2.79
CA ARG A 91 16.47 -11.41 -2.69
C ARG A 91 17.02 -11.00 -4.05
N ASP A 92 17.26 -11.99 -4.94
CA ASP A 92 18.07 -11.79 -6.14
C ASP A 92 17.22 -11.54 -7.40
N LEU A 93 15.90 -11.80 -7.33
CA LEU A 93 14.97 -11.59 -8.45
C LEU A 93 13.82 -10.66 -8.10
N VAL A 94 13.03 -10.98 -7.07
CA VAL A 94 11.80 -10.21 -6.76
C VAL A 94 12.14 -8.79 -6.35
N MET A 95 13.01 -8.59 -5.36
CA MET A 95 13.38 -7.25 -4.91
C MET A 95 14.01 -6.38 -6.01
N PRO A 96 15.00 -6.87 -6.79
CA PRO A 96 15.55 -6.10 -7.90
C PRO A 96 14.51 -5.77 -8.99
N SER A 97 13.60 -6.70 -9.30
CA SER A 97 12.53 -6.45 -10.29
C SER A 97 11.56 -5.36 -9.81
N ILE A 98 11.24 -5.31 -8.51
CA ILE A 98 10.44 -4.24 -7.91
C ILE A 98 11.15 -2.90 -8.07
N GLU A 99 12.43 -2.83 -7.68
CA GLU A 99 13.23 -1.61 -7.78
C GLU A 99 13.37 -1.14 -9.24
N GLU A 100 13.66 -2.06 -10.16
CA GLU A 100 13.76 -1.77 -11.60
C GLU A 100 12.45 -1.17 -12.14
N ARG A 101 11.32 -1.78 -11.79
CA ARG A 101 10.01 -1.33 -12.28
C ARG A 101 9.67 0.07 -11.80
N PHE A 102 9.75 0.35 -10.52
CA PHE A 102 9.43 1.67 -10.00
C PHE A 102 10.41 2.74 -10.50
N ASN A 103 11.70 2.40 -10.62
CA ASN A 103 12.69 3.30 -11.20
C ASN A 103 12.41 3.59 -12.68
N ALA A 104 12.04 2.59 -13.48
CA ALA A 104 11.67 2.75 -14.89
C ALA A 104 10.43 3.66 -15.05
N ASP A 105 9.49 3.57 -14.11
CA ASP A 105 8.31 4.44 -14.06
C ASP A 105 8.62 5.84 -13.52
N GLY A 106 9.80 6.04 -12.92
CA GLY A 106 10.17 7.28 -12.23
C GLY A 106 9.29 7.53 -11.00
N LEU A 107 8.89 6.47 -10.31
CA LEU A 107 8.15 6.51 -9.06
C LEU A 107 9.09 6.26 -7.89
N PRO A 108 9.36 7.25 -7.05
CA PRO A 108 10.04 7.01 -5.78
C PRO A 108 9.19 6.09 -4.92
N PHE A 109 9.83 5.14 -4.25
CA PHE A 109 9.15 4.19 -3.37
C PHE A 109 9.91 3.99 -2.06
N GLU A 110 9.18 3.62 -1.02
CA GLU A 110 9.75 3.27 0.29
C GLU A 110 10.24 1.82 0.30
N LYS A 111 11.33 1.58 1.03
CA LYS A 111 11.85 0.24 1.27
C LYS A 111 11.01 -0.50 2.31
N GLY A 112 9.74 -0.64 2.01
CA GLY A 112 8.75 -1.44 2.71
C GLY A 112 8.18 -2.51 1.80
N PHE A 113 7.50 -3.50 2.36
CA PHE A 113 6.91 -4.57 1.59
C PHE A 113 5.67 -5.14 2.28
N CYS A 114 4.64 -5.41 1.51
CA CYS A 114 3.52 -6.24 1.93
C CYS A 114 3.31 -7.37 0.92
N ALA A 115 3.17 -8.59 1.42
CA ALA A 115 2.81 -9.72 0.58
C ALA A 115 1.31 -9.69 0.23
N PRO A 116 0.93 -10.02 -1.02
CA PRO A 116 -0.47 -10.25 -1.36
C PRO A 116 -1.12 -11.24 -0.41
N GLN A 117 -2.37 -10.94 -0.02
CA GLN A 117 -3.13 -11.75 0.93
C GLN A 117 -2.45 -11.92 2.31
N TRP A 118 -1.44 -11.10 2.66
CA TRP A 118 -0.61 -11.21 3.87
C TRP A 118 0.16 -12.55 3.95
N LEU A 119 0.29 -13.28 2.83
CA LEU A 119 0.87 -14.61 2.77
C LEU A 119 2.34 -14.57 2.34
N TRP A 120 3.23 -14.70 3.30
CA TRP A 120 4.67 -14.87 3.09
C TRP A 120 5.25 -15.89 4.07
N ASN A 121 6.50 -16.23 3.90
CA ASN A 121 7.21 -17.18 4.74
C ASN A 121 8.47 -16.56 5.39
N LYS A 122 9.07 -17.29 6.33
CA LYS A 122 10.27 -16.83 7.06
C LYS A 122 11.47 -16.51 6.16
N LYS A 123 11.57 -17.10 4.97
CA LYS A 123 12.68 -16.85 4.03
C LYS A 123 12.55 -15.46 3.41
N VAL A 124 11.32 -15.06 3.08
CA VAL A 124 10.98 -13.70 2.61
C VAL A 124 11.27 -12.68 3.72
N VAL A 125 10.77 -12.93 4.94
CA VAL A 125 11.06 -12.07 6.12
C VAL A 125 12.55 -11.89 6.34
N LYS A 126 13.33 -12.97 6.28
CA LYS A 126 14.78 -12.93 6.42
C LYS A 126 15.43 -12.05 5.34
N ALA A 127 15.01 -12.18 4.08
CA ALA A 127 15.57 -11.40 2.98
C ALA A 127 15.25 -9.89 3.14
N LEU A 128 14.04 -9.54 3.54
CA LEU A 128 13.65 -8.16 3.85
C LEU A 128 14.51 -7.56 4.97
N ASP A 129 14.65 -8.29 6.09
CA ASP A 129 15.45 -7.86 7.23
C ASP A 129 16.93 -7.61 6.88
N GLU A 130 17.52 -8.51 6.09
CA GLU A 130 18.93 -8.40 5.66
C GLU A 130 19.14 -7.24 4.67
N ALA A 131 18.14 -6.91 3.87
CA ALA A 131 18.16 -5.77 2.96
C ALA A 131 17.77 -4.44 3.64
N GLY A 132 17.36 -4.48 4.92
CA GLY A 132 16.91 -3.29 5.66
C GLY A 132 15.52 -2.80 5.26
N TRP A 133 14.72 -3.63 4.60
CA TRP A 133 13.33 -3.32 4.30
C TRP A 133 12.44 -3.62 5.51
N TRP A 134 11.39 -2.83 5.71
CA TRP A 134 10.37 -3.10 6.70
C TRP A 134 9.19 -3.86 6.08
N GLY A 135 8.43 -4.57 6.91
CA GLY A 135 7.25 -5.32 6.48
C GLY A 135 5.95 -4.72 6.98
N ALA A 136 4.92 -4.73 6.15
CA ALA A 136 3.55 -4.52 6.59
C ALA A 136 2.86 -5.87 6.81
N THR A 137 2.16 -6.02 7.94
CA THR A 137 1.53 -7.28 8.33
C THR A 137 0.10 -7.08 8.79
N ASP A 138 -0.73 -8.11 8.58
CA ASP A 138 -2.03 -8.19 9.22
C ASP A 138 -1.90 -8.15 10.76
N ARG A 139 -2.88 -7.56 11.43
CA ARG A 139 -2.91 -7.46 12.91
C ARG A 139 -2.86 -8.81 13.63
N ASN A 140 -3.30 -9.89 12.96
CA ASN A 140 -3.28 -11.25 13.47
C ASN A 140 -2.06 -12.06 13.00
N GLN A 141 -1.12 -11.45 12.28
CA GLN A 141 0.06 -12.13 11.77
C GLN A 141 0.93 -12.67 12.92
N PRO A 142 1.36 -13.95 12.88
CA PRO A 142 2.26 -14.50 13.87
C PRO A 142 3.60 -13.73 13.93
N ASP A 143 4.14 -13.51 15.14
CA ASP A 143 5.39 -12.75 15.33
C ASP A 143 6.57 -13.28 14.51
N MET A 144 6.65 -14.60 14.32
CA MET A 144 7.68 -15.23 13.49
C MET A 144 7.64 -14.87 12.01
N LEU A 145 6.56 -14.24 11.56
CA LEU A 145 6.36 -13.74 10.19
C LEU A 145 6.37 -12.20 10.15
N ARG A 146 6.85 -11.53 11.19
CA ARG A 146 7.09 -10.09 11.20
C ARG A 146 8.56 -9.80 10.94
N THR A 147 8.83 -8.75 10.22
CA THR A 147 10.17 -8.20 10.03
C THR A 147 10.63 -7.47 11.31
N LYS A 148 11.93 -7.23 11.46
CA LYS A 148 12.49 -6.48 12.60
C LYS A 148 11.92 -5.07 12.71
N ARG A 149 11.64 -4.45 11.57
CA ARG A 149 10.93 -3.18 11.45
C ARG A 149 9.58 -3.48 10.81
N ASN A 150 8.50 -3.27 11.54
CA ASN A 150 7.18 -3.71 11.12
C ASN A 150 6.12 -2.62 11.28
N TYR A 151 5.19 -2.56 10.33
CA TYR A 151 3.95 -1.81 10.42
C TYR A 151 2.76 -2.76 10.52
N THR A 152 1.78 -2.39 11.34
CA THR A 152 0.52 -3.15 11.47
C THR A 152 -0.61 -2.16 11.67
N TYR A 153 -1.67 -2.27 10.87
CA TYR A 153 -2.86 -1.43 11.01
C TYR A 153 -3.67 -1.77 12.28
N THR A 154 -4.47 -0.82 12.74
CA THR A 154 -5.35 -0.98 13.92
C THR A 154 -6.81 -1.20 13.53
N HIS A 155 -7.27 -0.52 12.48
CA HIS A 155 -8.67 -0.55 12.04
C HIS A 155 -8.76 -0.77 10.53
N SER A 156 -9.78 -1.53 10.10
CA SER A 156 -10.15 -1.65 8.70
C SER A 156 -11.16 -0.55 8.32
N LEU A 157 -11.20 -0.13 7.05
CA LEU A 157 -12.09 0.94 6.58
C LEU A 157 -13.58 0.59 6.69
N ASP A 158 -13.95 -0.69 6.71
CA ASP A 158 -15.32 -1.17 6.94
C ASP A 158 -15.73 -1.13 8.42
N GLU A 159 -14.78 -1.00 9.34
CA GLU A 159 -15.04 -0.81 10.77
C GLU A 159 -15.49 0.63 11.08
N PRO A 160 -16.20 0.89 12.20
CA PRO A 160 -16.62 2.24 12.57
C PRO A 160 -15.48 3.05 13.24
N PHE A 161 -14.29 3.09 12.63
CA PHE A 161 -13.07 3.74 13.14
C PHE A 161 -13.27 5.22 13.49
N TYR A 162 -14.16 5.91 12.80
CA TYR A 162 -14.50 7.32 13.08
C TYR A 162 -15.15 7.55 14.46
N ARG A 163 -15.58 6.46 15.11
CA ARG A 163 -16.10 6.48 16.50
C ARG A 163 -15.04 6.09 17.54
N SER A 164 -13.87 5.65 17.11
CA SER A 164 -12.79 5.25 18.02
C SER A 164 -12.37 6.43 18.91
N THR A 165 -12.05 6.14 20.16
CA THR A 165 -11.52 7.11 21.13
C THR A 165 -9.98 7.11 21.15
N GLU A 166 -9.32 6.28 20.35
CA GLU A 166 -7.88 6.20 20.27
C GLU A 166 -7.26 7.48 19.69
N ASP A 167 -6.09 7.86 20.20
CA ASP A 167 -5.36 9.03 19.73
C ASP A 167 -4.64 8.78 18.38
N THR A 168 -4.48 7.52 18.02
CA THR A 168 -3.83 7.10 16.77
C THR A 168 -4.68 6.06 16.05
N LEU A 169 -4.99 6.33 14.80
CA LEU A 169 -5.73 5.42 13.92
C LEU A 169 -4.83 5.03 12.75
N LEU A 170 -4.50 3.75 12.66
CA LEU A 170 -3.80 3.17 11.52
C LEU A 170 -4.84 2.41 10.70
N LEU A 171 -5.28 3.03 9.61
CA LEU A 171 -6.42 2.58 8.80
C LEU A 171 -5.93 1.76 7.62
N HIS A 172 -6.61 0.64 7.36
CA HIS A 172 -6.35 -0.26 6.26
C HIS A 172 -7.56 -0.38 5.33
N GLY A 173 -7.31 -0.33 4.03
CA GLY A 173 -8.31 -0.57 2.99
C GLY A 173 -7.69 -0.98 1.66
N HIS A 174 -8.53 -1.09 0.64
CA HIS A 174 -8.15 -1.48 -0.72
C HIS A 174 -8.63 -0.46 -1.76
N ILE A 175 -7.96 -0.44 -2.90
CA ILE A 175 -8.31 0.43 -4.04
C ILE A 175 -9.29 -0.26 -5.00
N ASP A 176 -9.27 -1.57 -5.07
CA ASP A 176 -9.72 -2.36 -6.23
C ASP A 176 -11.22 -2.70 -6.32
N GLY A 177 -12.04 -2.32 -5.35
CA GLY A 177 -13.50 -2.55 -5.41
C GLY A 177 -13.95 -3.99 -5.15
N VAL A 178 -13.07 -4.87 -4.66
CA VAL A 178 -13.39 -6.29 -4.44
C VAL A 178 -13.66 -6.60 -2.96
N SER A 179 -13.14 -5.80 -2.05
CA SER A 179 -13.19 -6.01 -0.61
C SER A 179 -14.27 -5.18 0.08
N ALA A 180 -14.76 -5.63 1.23
CA ALA A 180 -15.70 -4.87 2.06
C ALA A 180 -15.11 -3.53 2.55
N ASN A 181 -13.79 -3.45 2.69
CA ASN A 181 -13.04 -2.26 3.08
C ASN A 181 -12.48 -1.49 1.86
N ASP A 182 -13.10 -1.64 0.71
CA ASP A 182 -12.80 -0.88 -0.49
C ASP A 182 -13.04 0.63 -0.31
N LEU A 183 -12.17 1.42 -0.93
CA LEU A 183 -12.22 2.87 -0.83
C LEU A 183 -13.54 3.46 -1.30
N ASP A 184 -14.15 2.94 -2.34
CA ASP A 184 -15.46 3.39 -2.85
C ASP A 184 -16.57 3.21 -1.81
N LEU A 185 -16.63 2.02 -1.20
CA LEU A 185 -17.65 1.66 -0.21
C LEU A 185 -17.44 2.43 1.09
N CYS A 186 -16.19 2.68 1.46
CA CYS A 186 -15.81 3.28 2.74
C CYS A 186 -15.55 4.78 2.68
N PHE A 187 -15.59 5.38 1.48
CA PHE A 187 -15.32 6.81 1.26
C PHE A 187 -16.07 7.72 2.23
N LEU A 188 -17.37 7.51 2.40
CA LEU A 188 -18.20 8.32 3.31
C LEU A 188 -17.81 8.16 4.78
N ASN A 189 -17.19 7.04 5.17
CA ASN A 189 -16.69 6.84 6.53
C ASN A 189 -15.44 7.67 6.77
N LEU A 190 -14.54 7.77 5.79
CA LEU A 190 -13.38 8.67 5.86
C LEU A 190 -13.83 10.13 6.00
N MET A 191 -14.84 10.55 5.26
CA MET A 191 -15.39 11.92 5.34
C MET A 191 -15.98 12.29 6.69
N LYS A 192 -16.23 11.33 7.60
CA LYS A 192 -16.71 11.56 8.97
C LYS A 192 -15.60 11.91 9.96
N LEU A 193 -14.34 11.73 9.61
CA LEU A 193 -13.22 12.10 10.48
C LEU A 193 -13.23 13.61 10.76
N ARG A 194 -12.83 13.99 11.98
CA ARG A 194 -12.72 15.39 12.42
C ARG A 194 -11.47 15.54 13.30
N ASP A 195 -10.87 16.71 13.26
CA ASP A 195 -9.71 17.08 14.10
C ASP A 195 -8.57 16.04 13.98
N VAL A 196 -8.19 15.70 12.74
CA VAL A 196 -7.17 14.73 12.43
C VAL A 196 -5.90 15.39 11.90
N GLU A 197 -4.77 14.73 12.12
CA GLU A 197 -3.46 15.01 11.54
C GLU A 197 -3.03 13.81 10.72
N TRP A 198 -2.84 14.00 9.42
CA TRP A 198 -2.50 12.92 8.50
C TRP A 198 -1.00 12.64 8.45
N HIS A 199 -0.66 11.37 8.51
CA HIS A 199 0.70 10.85 8.50
C HIS A 199 0.86 9.78 7.42
N PHE A 200 2.11 9.51 7.02
CA PHE A 200 2.43 8.30 6.28
C PHE A 200 2.57 7.11 7.24
N VAL A 201 2.37 5.88 6.73
CA VAL A 201 2.55 4.67 7.56
C VAL A 201 3.98 4.50 8.05
N THR A 202 4.97 5.06 7.33
CA THR A 202 6.38 5.02 7.72
C THR A 202 6.67 5.73 9.04
N ASP A 203 5.82 6.69 9.45
CA ASP A 203 5.94 7.37 10.74
C ASP A 203 5.59 6.43 11.91
N PHE A 204 4.99 5.28 11.63
CA PHE A 204 4.54 4.28 12.62
C PHE A 204 5.23 2.91 12.47
N VAL A 205 6.22 2.77 11.62
CA VAL A 205 7.07 1.58 11.52
C VAL A 205 7.93 1.48 12.78
N LYS A 206 7.81 0.36 13.51
CA LYS A 206 8.51 0.10 14.78
C LYS A 206 9.64 -0.87 14.57
#